data_93964cd678e0fbe70deeebbab4027a4e
#
_entry.id   93964cd678e0fbe70deeebbab4027a4e
#
_cell.length_a   1.000
_cell.length_b   1.000
_cell.length_c   1.000
_cell.angle_alpha   90.00
_cell.angle_beta   90.00
_cell.angle_gamma   90.00
#
_symmetry.space_group_name_H-M   'P 1'
#
loop_
_entity.id
_entity.type
_entity.pdbx_description
1 polymer ?
#
loop_
_entity_poly.entity_id
_entity_poly.type
_entity_poly.pdbx_seq_one_letter_code
_entity_poly.pdbx_strand_id
1 'polypeptide(L)'
;MLITKLVVAGITLIFGVWVIFAPRKALTLIGMSAEGPRGVTETRVALGAIYVGSGLACLLLQEPAAFITLGLTYLVMALVRAVAIVLDRSADGSNWASLGLEAVLAVLLLL
;
A
#
# COMPACT_ATOMS: atom_id res chain seq x y z
N MET A 1 -21.17 1.32 4.10
CA MET A 1 -19.91 2.02 4.22
C MET A 1 -19.15 2.14 2.91
N LEU A 2 -19.90 2.34 1.83
CA LEU A 2 -19.31 2.50 0.51
C LEU A 2 -18.41 3.72 0.41
N ILE A 3 -18.81 4.84 1.00
CA ILE A 3 -18.01 6.08 0.97
C ILE A 3 -16.62 5.85 1.60
N THR A 4 -16.56 5.17 2.74
CA THR A 4 -15.29 4.86 3.40
C THR A 4 -14.40 4.01 2.50
N LYS A 5 -14.98 2.99 1.87
CA LYS A 5 -14.24 2.11 0.95
C LYS A 5 -13.74 2.86 -0.29
N LEU A 6 -14.54 3.76 -0.83
CA LEU A 6 -14.13 4.60 -1.95
C LEU A 6 -13.00 5.55 -1.56
N VAL A 7 -13.04 6.10 -0.36
CA VAL A 7 -11.96 6.95 0.15
C VAL A 7 -10.66 6.16 0.26
N VAL A 8 -10.71 4.94 0.80
CA VAL A 8 -9.53 4.08 0.91
C VAL A 8 -8.98 3.73 -0.47
N ALA A 9 -9.85 3.40 -1.42
CA ALA A 9 -9.44 3.12 -2.80
C ALA A 9 -8.78 4.35 -3.43
N GLY A 10 -9.33 5.54 -3.19
CA GLY A 10 -8.76 6.80 -3.67
C GLY A 10 -7.39 7.07 -3.07
N ILE A 11 -7.21 6.84 -1.78
CA ILE A 11 -5.92 6.97 -1.09
C ILE A 11 -4.90 6.00 -1.71
N THR A 12 -5.31 4.77 -1.94
CA THR A 12 -4.46 3.75 -2.57
C THR A 12 -3.99 4.20 -3.96
N LEU A 13 -4.93 4.71 -4.77
CA LEU A 13 -4.63 5.23 -6.11
C LEU A 13 -3.66 6.41 -6.05
N ILE A 14 -3.94 7.39 -5.18
CA ILE A 14 -3.11 8.59 -5.05
C ILE A 14 -1.70 8.23 -4.59
N PHE A 15 -1.56 7.35 -3.63
CA PHE A 15 -0.25 6.88 -3.19
C PHE A 15 0.52 6.25 -4.35
N GLY A 16 -0.15 5.39 -5.14
CA GLY A 16 0.47 4.75 -6.30
C GLY A 16 0.94 5.76 -7.34
N VAL A 17 0.11 6.76 -7.65
CA VAL A 17 0.47 7.83 -8.60
C VAL A 17 1.69 8.60 -8.09
N TRP A 18 1.72 8.93 -6.81
CA TRP A 18 2.86 9.63 -6.23
C TRP A 18 4.15 8.81 -6.34
N VAL A 19 4.09 7.51 -6.07
CA VAL A 19 5.26 6.63 -6.20
C VAL A 19 5.75 6.56 -7.64
N ILE A 20 4.83 6.54 -8.61
CA ILE A 20 5.22 6.51 -10.03
C ILE A 20 5.99 7.77 -10.42
N PHE A 21 5.52 8.95 -10.00
CA PHE A 21 6.11 10.23 -10.41
C PHE A 21 7.25 10.71 -9.51
N ALA A 22 7.30 10.27 -8.25
CA ALA A 22 8.34 10.66 -7.29
C ALA A 22 8.81 9.46 -6.48
N PRO A 23 9.38 8.42 -7.13
CA PRO A 23 9.70 7.16 -6.44
C PRO A 23 10.71 7.32 -5.30
N ARG A 24 11.73 8.13 -5.49
CA ARG A 24 12.77 8.30 -4.47
C ARG A 24 12.24 9.02 -3.23
N LYS A 25 11.39 10.04 -3.42
CA LYS A 25 10.78 10.78 -2.31
C LYS A 25 9.80 9.89 -1.55
N ALA A 26 8.99 9.10 -2.28
CA ALA A 26 8.05 8.19 -1.66
C ALA A 26 8.77 7.14 -0.82
N LEU A 27 9.85 6.55 -1.34
CA LEU A 27 10.66 5.58 -0.59
C LEU A 27 11.28 6.20 0.65
N THR A 28 11.81 7.41 0.54
CA THR A 28 12.40 8.10 1.69
C THR A 28 11.39 8.27 2.82
N LEU A 29 10.15 8.60 2.48
CA LEU A 29 9.11 8.77 3.49
C LEU A 29 8.84 7.47 4.25
N ILE A 30 8.89 6.33 3.58
CA ILE A 30 8.65 5.03 4.22
C ILE A 30 9.94 4.35 4.70
N GLY A 31 11.04 5.08 4.75
CA GLY A 31 12.28 4.58 5.32
C GLY A 31 13.10 3.67 4.41
N MET A 32 12.92 3.80 3.10
CA MET A 32 13.60 2.95 2.11
C MET A 32 14.38 3.77 1.10
N SER A 33 15.22 3.10 0.33
CA SER A 33 15.94 3.71 -0.79
C SER A 33 16.03 2.72 -1.95
N ALA A 34 16.07 3.25 -3.17
CA ALA A 34 16.24 2.44 -4.38
C ALA A 34 17.70 2.49 -4.83
N GLU A 35 18.25 1.33 -5.16
CA GLU A 35 19.61 1.23 -5.67
C GLU A 35 19.57 1.19 -7.20
N GLY A 36 20.20 2.19 -7.83
CA GLY A 36 20.37 2.26 -9.27
C GLY A 36 19.08 2.44 -10.06
N PRO A 37 19.19 2.54 -11.39
CA PRO A 37 18.03 2.75 -12.26
C PRO A 37 17.02 1.60 -12.22
N ARG A 38 17.48 0.36 -12.10
CA ARG A 38 16.59 -0.81 -12.02
C ARG A 38 15.76 -0.77 -10.76
N GLY A 39 16.33 -0.36 -9.62
CA GLY A 39 15.60 -0.23 -8.37
C GLY A 39 14.52 0.84 -8.43
N VAL A 40 14.79 1.95 -9.13
CA VAL A 40 13.78 2.99 -9.35
C VAL A 40 12.63 2.46 -10.19
N THR A 41 12.92 1.73 -11.27
CA THR A 41 11.89 1.14 -12.13
C THR A 41 11.03 0.15 -11.34
N GLU A 42 11.64 -0.74 -10.57
CA GLU A 42 10.90 -1.70 -9.74
C GLU A 42 10.00 -1.00 -8.72
N THR A 43 10.48 0.10 -8.15
CA THR A 43 9.68 0.90 -7.22
C THR A 43 8.43 1.44 -7.89
N ARG A 44 8.57 2.01 -9.10
CA ARG A 44 7.43 2.53 -9.86
C ARG A 44 6.42 1.44 -10.19
N VAL A 45 6.90 0.24 -10.54
CA VAL A 45 6.04 -0.89 -10.90
C VAL A 45 5.45 -1.56 -9.66
N ALA A 46 6.30 -1.98 -8.75
CA ALA A 46 5.87 -2.81 -7.62
C ALA A 46 5.12 -2.01 -6.55
N LEU A 47 5.51 -0.76 -6.31
CA LEU A 47 4.84 0.08 -5.32
C LEU A 47 3.93 1.13 -5.94
N GLY A 48 4.16 1.49 -7.19
CA GLY A 48 3.33 2.48 -7.85
C GLY A 48 2.19 1.86 -8.64
N ALA A 49 2.51 1.14 -9.71
CA ALA A 49 1.51 0.63 -10.66
C ALA A 49 0.53 -0.35 -10.01
N ILE A 50 0.98 -1.19 -9.09
CA ILE A 50 0.10 -2.14 -8.40
C ILE A 50 -0.95 -1.40 -7.57
N TYR A 51 -0.55 -0.35 -6.87
CA TYR A 51 -1.51 0.46 -6.09
C TYR A 51 -2.45 1.23 -7.00
N VAL A 52 -1.95 1.77 -8.13
CA VAL A 52 -2.82 2.45 -9.10
C VAL A 52 -3.84 1.47 -9.67
N GLY A 53 -3.39 0.30 -10.11
CA GLY A 53 -4.29 -0.71 -10.70
C GLY A 53 -5.35 -1.20 -9.72
N SER A 54 -4.95 -1.53 -8.50
CA SER A 54 -5.90 -2.02 -7.49
C SER A 54 -6.87 -0.92 -7.02
N GLY A 55 -6.38 0.29 -6.85
CA GLY A 55 -7.24 1.44 -6.53
C GLY A 55 -8.24 1.74 -7.62
N LEU A 56 -7.78 1.76 -8.88
CA LEU A 56 -8.65 1.94 -10.04
C LEU A 56 -9.72 0.84 -10.13
N ALA A 57 -9.34 -0.41 -9.92
CA ALA A 57 -10.28 -1.52 -9.95
C ALA A 57 -11.43 -1.30 -8.96
N CYS A 58 -11.11 -0.88 -7.75
CA CYS A 58 -12.12 -0.59 -6.75
C CYS A 58 -13.02 0.58 -7.16
N LEU A 59 -12.44 1.66 -7.69
CA LEU A 59 -13.20 2.85 -8.07
C LEU A 59 -14.08 2.62 -9.29
N LEU A 60 -13.60 1.86 -10.26
CA LEU A 60 -14.33 1.61 -11.50
C LEU A 60 -15.39 0.53 -11.34
N LEU A 61 -15.07 -0.56 -10.65
CA LEU A 61 -16.00 -1.69 -10.50
C LEU A 61 -17.01 -1.46 -9.38
N GLN A 62 -16.58 -0.88 -8.28
CA GLN A 62 -17.40 -0.66 -7.08
C GLN A 62 -18.14 -1.92 -6.62
N GLU A 63 -17.51 -3.07 -6.85
CA GLU A 63 -18.04 -4.37 -6.46
C GLU A 63 -17.49 -4.77 -5.09
N PRO A 64 -18.31 -5.42 -4.24
CA PRO A 64 -17.81 -5.89 -2.94
C PRO A 64 -16.55 -6.74 -3.06
N ALA A 65 -16.47 -7.58 -4.09
CA ALA A 65 -15.31 -8.44 -4.32
C ALA A 65 -14.02 -7.63 -4.54
N ALA A 66 -14.10 -6.48 -5.22
CA ALA A 66 -12.94 -5.63 -5.44
C ALA A 66 -12.42 -5.04 -4.13
N PHE A 67 -13.31 -4.53 -3.30
CA PHE A 67 -12.95 -3.98 -1.99
C PHE A 67 -12.41 -5.05 -1.04
N ILE A 68 -13.00 -6.24 -1.06
CA ILE A 68 -12.53 -7.38 -0.26
C ILE A 68 -11.13 -7.78 -0.72
N THR A 69 -10.89 -7.82 -2.02
CA THR A 69 -9.57 -8.15 -2.56
C THR A 69 -8.50 -7.17 -2.08
N LEU A 70 -8.78 -5.88 -2.17
CA LEU A 70 -7.84 -4.87 -1.68
C LEU A 70 -7.67 -4.96 -0.16
N GLY A 71 -8.75 -5.18 0.57
CA GLY A 71 -8.72 -5.34 2.03
C GLY A 71 -7.89 -6.54 2.47
N LEU A 72 -8.06 -7.67 1.81
CA LEU A 72 -7.25 -8.86 2.08
C LEU A 72 -5.78 -8.63 1.73
N THR A 73 -5.51 -7.87 0.67
CA THR A 73 -4.14 -7.51 0.31
C THR A 73 -3.48 -6.71 1.44
N TYR A 74 -4.15 -5.69 1.95
CA TYR A 74 -3.63 -4.91 3.08
C TYR A 74 -3.49 -5.77 4.35
N LEU A 75 -4.43 -6.67 4.59
CA LEU A 75 -4.36 -7.57 5.75
C LEU A 75 -3.11 -8.47 5.67
N VAL A 76 -2.88 -9.08 4.52
CA VAL A 76 -1.70 -9.94 4.32
C VAL A 76 -0.42 -9.11 4.44
N MET A 77 -0.40 -7.89 3.89
CA MET A 77 0.74 -6.99 4.05
C MET A 77 1.02 -6.72 5.53
N ALA A 78 -0.01 -6.43 6.31
CA ALA A 78 0.14 -6.17 7.75
C ALA A 78 0.66 -7.40 8.48
N LEU A 79 0.12 -8.57 8.20
CA LEU A 79 0.55 -9.82 8.85
C LEU A 79 2.01 -10.16 8.51
N VAL A 80 2.38 -10.06 7.24
CA VAL A 80 3.76 -10.30 6.82
C VAL A 80 4.71 -9.29 7.44
N ARG A 81 4.31 -8.03 7.47
CA ARG A 81 5.13 -6.96 8.07
C ARG A 81 5.34 -7.21 9.57
N ALA A 82 4.29 -7.58 10.30
CA ALA A 82 4.40 -7.86 11.72
C ALA A 82 5.41 -8.98 12.01
N VAL A 83 5.38 -10.06 11.23
CA VAL A 83 6.34 -11.16 11.35
C VAL A 83 7.73 -10.70 10.93
N ALA A 84 7.83 -9.98 9.82
CA ALA A 84 9.11 -9.52 9.27
C ALA A 84 9.83 -8.54 10.19
N ILE A 85 9.09 -7.67 10.89
CA ILE A 85 9.68 -6.74 11.86
C ILE A 85 10.48 -7.51 12.92
N VAL A 86 9.94 -8.64 13.38
CA VAL A 86 10.62 -9.49 14.37
C VAL A 86 11.78 -10.24 13.74
N LEU A 87 11.56 -10.89 12.60
CA LEU A 87 12.57 -11.72 11.94
C LEU A 87 13.76 -10.90 11.44
N ASP A 88 13.50 -9.71 10.88
CA ASP A 88 14.53 -8.88 10.27
C ASP A 88 15.10 -7.85 11.23
N ARG A 89 14.63 -7.82 12.46
CA ARG A 89 15.03 -6.83 13.48
C ARG A 89 14.88 -5.41 12.96
N SER A 90 13.74 -5.12 12.36
CA SER A 90 13.47 -3.84 11.70
C SER A 90 12.38 -3.04 12.42
N ALA A 91 12.38 -3.05 13.75
CA ALA A 91 11.38 -2.36 14.57
C ALA A 91 11.70 -0.87 14.67
N ASP A 92 11.59 -0.15 13.56
CA ASP A 92 11.72 1.31 13.52
C ASP A 92 10.36 1.98 13.39
N GLY A 93 10.34 3.31 13.59
CA GLY A 93 9.09 4.08 13.60
C GLY A 93 8.34 4.02 12.28
N SER A 94 9.06 4.05 11.14
CA SER A 94 8.42 4.00 9.83
C SER A 94 7.77 2.65 9.57
N ASN A 95 8.38 1.57 10.02
CA ASN A 95 7.85 0.22 9.87
C ASN A 95 6.60 0.02 10.73
N TRP A 96 6.61 0.50 11.97
CA TRP A 96 5.42 0.47 12.82
C TRP A 96 4.29 1.31 12.28
N ALA A 97 4.60 2.49 11.71
CA ALA A 97 3.59 3.36 11.09
C ALA A 97 2.95 2.68 9.88
N SER A 98 3.76 2.02 9.04
CA SER A 98 3.25 1.27 7.90
C SER A 98 2.34 0.13 8.33
N LEU A 99 2.73 -0.61 9.38
CA LEU A 99 1.90 -1.69 9.93
C LEU A 99 0.54 -1.16 10.38
N GLY A 100 0.55 -0.08 11.16
CA GLY A 100 -0.70 0.52 11.66
C GLY A 100 -1.61 0.99 10.52
N LEU A 101 -1.03 1.64 9.52
CA LEU A 101 -1.79 2.11 8.37
C LEU A 101 -2.41 0.94 7.58
N GLU A 102 -1.61 -0.09 7.29
CA GLU A 102 -2.09 -1.26 6.56
C GLU A 102 -3.23 -1.97 7.32
N ALA A 103 -3.08 -2.10 8.63
CA ALA A 103 -4.12 -2.72 9.46
C ALA A 103 -5.41 -1.92 9.44
N VAL A 104 -5.33 -0.60 9.56
CA VAL A 104 -6.50 0.28 9.51
C VAL A 104 -7.19 0.21 8.15
N LEU A 105 -6.42 0.29 7.07
CA LEU A 105 -6.98 0.22 5.72
C LEU A 105 -7.66 -1.14 5.46
N ALA A 106 -7.05 -2.23 5.94
CA ALA A 106 -7.64 -3.55 5.84
C ALA A 106 -8.99 -3.62 6.55
N VAL A 107 -9.05 -3.14 7.79
CA VAL A 107 -10.29 -3.14 8.57
C VAL A 107 -11.39 -2.34 7.86
N LEU A 108 -11.06 -1.14 7.37
CA LEU A 108 -12.04 -0.27 6.71
C LEU A 108 -12.59 -0.90 5.43
N LEU A 109 -11.76 -1.66 4.70
CA LEU A 109 -12.18 -2.31 3.46
C LEU A 109 -12.97 -3.61 3.72
N LEU A 110 -12.63 -4.33 4.79
CA LEU A 110 -13.26 -5.63 5.08
C LEU A 110 -14.56 -5.50 5.88
N LEU A 111 -14.79 -4.37 6.51
CA LEU A 111 -16.08 -4.10 7.15
C LEU A 111 -17.17 -3.81 6.11
#